data_9932d61029456209e1527860e69a588b
#
_entry.id   9932d61029456209e1527860e69a588b
#
_cell.length_a   1.000
_cell.length_b   1.000
_cell.length_c   1.000
_cell.angle_alpha   90.00
_cell.angle_beta   90.00
_cell.angle_gamma   90.00
#
_symmetry.space_group_name_H-M   'P 1'
#
loop_
_entity.id
_entity.type
_entity.pdbx_description
1 polymer ?
#
loop_
_entity_poly.entity_id
_entity_poly.type
_entity_poly.pdbx_seq_one_letter_code
_entity_poly.pdbx_strand_id
1 'polypeptide(L)'
;MPINFEGMNDDYITLFDLMEYVERIHILPNVKEHLRQTNEEFVEFMKKVAKLDNDNAINYFLFSLYQELVSSQRIENHDFDVYTLADKSPFFDTLSISHKRIHQLHNFVVAKEISEGKMEETFAYRNVPVNISRITEEKGEEIFYRGANPEDVNKFMSEFIKVYKQIASVEELNNPFLASALMHLLFVRIHPYTDGNGRTARVIHNMKFTEMINKEYGTRLKLSPLNLSSSILVNKITYVKRLDNIYFNVV
;
A
#
# COMPACT_ATOMS: atom_id res chain seq x y z
N MET A 1 11.67 -13.79 -17.58
CA MET A 1 11.61 -12.80 -18.65
C MET A 1 11.32 -11.45 -18.00
N PRO A 2 11.97 -10.36 -18.40
CA PRO A 2 11.52 -9.05 -17.96
C PRO A 2 10.05 -8.89 -18.39
N ILE A 3 9.22 -8.34 -17.53
CA ILE A 3 7.83 -8.06 -17.84
C ILE A 3 7.86 -6.95 -18.89
N ASN A 4 7.52 -7.30 -20.13
CA ASN A 4 7.48 -6.36 -21.24
C ASN A 4 6.10 -5.67 -21.23
N PHE A 5 6.08 -4.38 -20.92
CA PHE A 5 4.88 -3.56 -21.03
C PHE A 5 4.79 -2.95 -22.44
N GLU A 6 5.16 -3.69 -23.50
CA GLU A 6 4.94 -3.27 -24.87
C GLU A 6 3.43 -3.04 -25.10
N GLY A 7 3.07 -1.82 -25.39
CA GLY A 7 1.70 -1.36 -25.63
C GLY A 7 1.19 -0.30 -24.66
N MET A 8 2.01 0.18 -23.72
CA MET A 8 1.67 1.38 -22.98
C MET A 8 1.72 2.59 -23.90
N ASN A 9 0.56 3.14 -24.21
CA ASN A 9 0.49 4.50 -24.72
C ASN A 9 1.13 5.41 -23.68
N ASP A 10 2.01 6.32 -24.08
CA ASP A 10 2.75 7.23 -23.19
C ASP A 10 1.86 8.08 -22.27
N ASP A 11 0.56 8.07 -22.51
CA ASP A 11 -0.41 8.92 -21.83
C ASP A 11 -1.15 8.29 -20.65
N TYR A 12 -1.43 6.97 -20.64
CA TYR A 12 -2.21 6.30 -19.55
C TYR A 12 -1.82 4.84 -19.41
N ILE A 13 -1.90 4.31 -18.16
CA ILE A 13 -1.75 2.88 -17.93
C ILE A 13 -2.99 2.15 -18.41
N THR A 14 -2.78 1.22 -19.35
CA THR A 14 -3.80 0.27 -19.75
C THR A 14 -3.50 -1.06 -19.11
N LEU A 15 -4.16 -1.37 -18.00
CA LEU A 15 -4.09 -2.69 -17.35
C LEU A 15 -5.29 -3.49 -17.85
N PHE A 16 -5.06 -4.52 -18.67
CA PHE A 16 -6.15 -5.29 -19.26
C PHE A 16 -6.86 -6.19 -18.24
N ASP A 17 -6.13 -6.97 -17.48
CA ASP A 17 -6.64 -7.81 -16.39
C ASP A 17 -5.58 -7.89 -15.29
N LEU A 18 -5.88 -7.35 -14.12
CA LEU A 18 -4.94 -7.35 -13.00
C LEU A 18 -4.67 -8.77 -12.48
N MET A 19 -5.66 -9.67 -12.55
CA MET A 19 -5.43 -11.06 -12.13
C MET A 19 -4.52 -11.78 -13.11
N GLU A 20 -4.75 -11.66 -14.42
CA GLU A 20 -3.88 -12.25 -15.43
C GLU A 20 -2.44 -11.74 -15.31
N TYR A 21 -2.27 -10.42 -15.04
CA TYR A 21 -0.97 -9.84 -14.76
C TYR A 21 -0.31 -10.47 -13.53
N VAL A 22 -1.04 -10.59 -12.44
CA VAL A 22 -0.56 -11.13 -11.17
C VAL A 22 -0.19 -12.61 -11.28
N GLU A 23 -0.95 -13.40 -12.03
CA GLU A 23 -0.67 -14.82 -12.28
C GLU A 23 0.58 -15.06 -13.14
N ARG A 24 0.99 -14.07 -13.93
CA ARG A 24 2.21 -14.13 -14.76
C ARG A 24 3.49 -13.68 -14.04
N ILE A 25 3.38 -13.21 -12.81
CA ILE A 25 4.55 -12.77 -12.03
C ILE A 25 5.43 -13.98 -11.69
N HIS A 26 6.70 -13.89 -12.06
CA HIS A 26 7.72 -14.86 -11.68
C HIS A 26 8.77 -14.20 -10.80
N ILE A 27 8.99 -14.79 -9.65
CA ILE A 27 9.95 -14.29 -8.67
C ILE A 27 11.34 -14.88 -8.95
N LEU A 28 12.32 -14.00 -9.12
CA LEU A 28 13.70 -14.41 -9.35
C LEU A 28 14.25 -15.23 -8.17
N PRO A 29 15.13 -16.23 -8.41
CA PRO A 29 15.66 -17.10 -7.37
C PRO A 29 16.34 -16.37 -6.21
N ASN A 30 17.11 -15.31 -6.49
CA ASN A 30 17.74 -14.49 -5.47
C ASN A 30 16.73 -13.72 -4.61
N VAL A 31 15.59 -13.32 -5.17
CA VAL A 31 14.50 -12.70 -4.42
C VAL A 31 13.79 -13.73 -3.55
N LYS A 32 13.55 -14.96 -4.06
CA LYS A 32 12.98 -16.06 -3.26
C LYS A 32 13.85 -16.38 -2.04
N GLU A 33 15.16 -16.45 -2.22
CA GLU A 33 16.08 -16.69 -1.11
C GLU A 33 16.07 -15.55 -0.09
N HIS A 34 16.06 -14.30 -0.54
CA HIS A 34 15.95 -13.14 0.35
C HIS A 34 14.62 -13.13 1.13
N LEU A 35 13.52 -13.46 0.48
CA LEU A 35 12.20 -13.59 1.14
C LEU A 35 12.19 -14.72 2.17
N ARG A 36 12.87 -15.84 1.90
CA ARG A 36 13.01 -16.95 2.87
C ARG A 36 13.72 -16.48 4.13
N GLN A 37 14.86 -15.79 3.99
CA GLN A 37 15.61 -15.24 5.12
C GLN A 37 14.78 -14.22 5.90
N THR A 38 14.07 -13.32 5.21
CA THR A 38 13.18 -12.33 5.82
C THR A 38 12.05 -13.00 6.60
N ASN A 39 11.47 -14.08 6.07
CA ASN A 39 10.44 -14.84 6.79
C ASN A 39 11.00 -15.49 8.06
N GLU A 40 12.20 -16.05 8.02
CA GLU A 40 12.84 -16.65 9.20
C GLU A 40 13.07 -15.60 10.30
N GLU A 41 13.63 -14.45 9.94
CA GLU A 41 13.82 -13.32 10.87
C GLU A 41 12.48 -12.82 11.44
N PHE A 42 11.44 -12.76 10.61
CA PHE A 42 10.12 -12.36 11.03
C PHE A 42 9.50 -13.37 12.02
N VAL A 43 9.65 -14.67 11.79
CA VAL A 43 9.22 -15.73 12.74
C VAL A 43 9.88 -15.55 14.10
N GLU A 44 11.19 -15.31 14.13
CA GLU A 44 11.90 -15.06 15.38
C GLU A 44 11.44 -13.77 16.08
N PHE A 45 11.15 -12.74 15.32
CA PHE A 45 10.55 -11.52 15.84
C PHE A 45 9.16 -11.80 16.45
N MET A 46 8.27 -12.52 15.75
CA MET A 46 6.94 -12.87 16.25
C MET A 46 6.99 -13.74 17.51
N LYS A 47 7.97 -14.65 17.65
CA LYS A 47 8.20 -15.40 18.88
C LYS A 47 8.54 -14.49 20.07
N LYS A 48 9.23 -13.37 19.84
CA LYS A 48 9.51 -12.37 20.88
C LYS A 48 8.25 -11.61 21.26
N VAL A 49 7.47 -11.18 20.27
CA VAL A 49 6.18 -10.50 20.50
C VAL A 49 5.20 -11.40 21.27
N ALA A 50 5.15 -12.69 20.95
CA ALA A 50 4.28 -13.65 21.63
C ALA A 50 4.66 -13.91 23.11
N LYS A 51 5.85 -13.51 23.53
CA LYS A 51 6.28 -13.59 24.95
C LYS A 51 5.92 -12.36 25.77
N LEU A 52 5.41 -11.30 25.15
CA LEU A 52 4.93 -10.13 25.85
C LEU A 52 3.67 -10.50 26.65
N ASP A 53 3.52 -9.94 27.84
CA ASP A 53 2.24 -9.95 28.55
C ASP A 53 1.20 -9.11 27.80
N ASN A 54 -0.06 -9.22 28.19
CA ASN A 54 -1.16 -8.59 27.47
C ASN A 54 -1.01 -7.07 27.37
N ASP A 55 -0.57 -6.39 28.44
CA ASP A 55 -0.45 -4.93 28.46
C ASP A 55 0.70 -4.47 27.57
N ASN A 56 1.84 -5.13 27.63
CA ASN A 56 2.99 -4.84 26.77
C ASN A 56 2.70 -5.17 25.30
N ALA A 57 1.96 -6.25 25.01
CA ALA A 57 1.53 -6.57 23.66
C ALA A 57 0.58 -5.49 23.10
N ILE A 58 -0.43 -5.06 23.87
CA ILE A 58 -1.34 -3.98 23.47
C ILE A 58 -0.55 -2.70 23.22
N ASN A 59 0.31 -2.30 24.14
CA ASN A 59 1.13 -1.09 23.99
C ASN A 59 2.05 -1.16 22.78
N TYR A 60 2.64 -2.33 22.51
CA TYR A 60 3.45 -2.54 21.31
C TYR A 60 2.65 -2.29 20.01
N PHE A 61 1.47 -2.92 19.88
CA PHE A 61 0.66 -2.76 18.67
C PHE A 61 0.11 -1.35 18.50
N LEU A 62 -0.31 -0.69 19.58
CA LEU A 62 -0.76 0.69 19.54
C LEU A 62 0.38 1.65 19.17
N PHE A 63 1.57 1.43 19.70
CA PHE A 63 2.75 2.22 19.35
C PHE A 63 3.16 1.98 17.89
N SER A 64 3.13 0.74 17.41
CA SER A 64 3.41 0.40 16.02
C SER A 64 2.44 1.11 15.07
N LEU A 65 1.12 1.08 15.37
CA LEU A 65 0.11 1.81 14.62
C LEU A 65 0.35 3.32 14.62
N TYR A 66 0.63 3.90 15.79
CA TYR A 66 0.93 5.32 15.90
C TYR A 66 2.13 5.71 15.03
N GLN A 67 3.23 4.96 15.13
CA GLN A 67 4.43 5.20 14.31
C GLN A 67 4.14 5.05 12.81
N GLU A 68 3.34 4.06 12.43
CA GLU A 68 2.92 3.86 11.04
C GLU A 68 2.19 5.09 10.50
N LEU A 69 1.19 5.59 11.23
CA LEU A 69 0.37 6.72 10.80
C LEU A 69 1.17 8.02 10.75
N VAL A 70 1.97 8.32 11.79
CA VAL A 70 2.83 9.50 11.82
C VAL A 70 3.85 9.48 10.68
N SER A 71 4.53 8.35 10.49
CA SER A 71 5.54 8.21 9.44
C SER A 71 4.91 8.30 8.05
N SER A 72 3.71 7.73 7.87
CA SER A 72 2.96 7.79 6.63
C SER A 72 2.60 9.23 6.23
N GLN A 73 2.18 10.06 7.20
CA GLN A 73 1.93 11.48 6.95
C GLN A 73 3.22 12.25 6.61
N ARG A 74 4.30 12.00 7.36
CA ARG A 74 5.61 12.66 7.14
C ARG A 74 6.24 12.33 5.79
N ILE A 75 5.99 11.15 5.22
CA ILE A 75 6.43 10.81 3.86
C ILE A 75 5.89 11.82 2.85
N GLU A 76 4.64 12.26 3.02
CA GLU A 76 3.96 13.24 2.16
C GLU A 76 4.11 14.69 2.65
N ASN A 77 5.00 14.95 3.64
CA ASN A 77 5.24 16.25 4.26
C ASN A 77 4.01 16.83 4.99
N HIS A 78 3.12 15.98 5.49
CA HIS A 78 1.99 16.36 6.34
C HIS A 78 2.30 16.11 7.82
N ASP A 79 1.76 16.97 8.69
CA ASP A 79 1.75 16.73 10.13
C ASP A 79 0.60 15.81 10.51
N PHE A 80 0.86 14.91 11.47
CA PHE A 80 -0.14 14.01 11.99
C PHE A 80 -0.85 14.60 13.20
N ASP A 81 -2.19 14.59 13.17
CA ASP A 81 -3.00 14.94 14.33
C ASP A 81 -3.41 13.67 15.10
N VAL A 82 -2.91 13.56 16.33
CA VAL A 82 -3.18 12.42 17.23
C VAL A 82 -4.66 12.29 17.57
N TYR A 83 -5.40 13.39 17.59
CA TYR A 83 -6.83 13.39 17.94
C TYR A 83 -7.70 12.68 16.90
N THR A 84 -7.24 12.58 15.65
CA THR A 84 -7.91 11.82 14.60
C THR A 84 -7.90 10.30 14.87
N LEU A 85 -6.97 9.80 15.67
CA LEU A 85 -6.90 8.39 16.07
C LEU A 85 -7.95 7.98 17.09
N ALA A 86 -8.35 8.91 17.97
CA ALA A 86 -9.15 8.56 19.14
C ALA A 86 -10.62 8.27 18.80
N ASP A 87 -11.15 8.88 17.75
CA ASP A 87 -12.60 8.95 17.57
C ASP A 87 -13.17 7.98 16.51
N LYS A 88 -12.39 7.52 15.55
CA LYS A 88 -12.91 6.69 14.45
C LYS A 88 -11.85 5.76 13.87
N SER A 89 -11.38 4.78 14.65
CA SER A 89 -10.46 3.81 14.06
C SER A 89 -11.22 2.75 13.24
N PRO A 90 -11.39 2.92 11.91
CA PRO A 90 -11.94 1.89 11.06
C PRO A 90 -11.00 0.68 10.94
N PHE A 91 -9.75 0.80 11.42
CA PHE A 91 -8.72 -0.24 11.31
C PHE A 91 -9.05 -1.52 12.07
N PHE A 92 -9.85 -1.43 13.14
CA PHE A 92 -10.06 -2.55 14.05
C PHE A 92 -11.20 -3.49 13.65
N ASP A 93 -12.02 -3.13 12.66
CA ASP A 93 -13.23 -3.89 12.37
C ASP A 93 -12.97 -5.11 11.49
N THR A 94 -12.25 -4.94 10.39
CA THR A 94 -12.00 -6.01 9.42
C THR A 94 -10.78 -5.74 8.55
N LEU A 95 -10.07 -6.82 8.16
CA LEU A 95 -8.98 -6.79 7.20
C LEU A 95 -9.47 -6.96 5.74
N SER A 96 -10.76 -7.23 5.55
CA SER A 96 -11.34 -7.33 4.19
C SER A 96 -11.53 -5.95 3.57
N ILE A 97 -11.46 -5.88 2.23
CA ILE A 97 -11.70 -4.65 1.48
C ILE A 97 -12.93 -4.74 0.58
N SER A 98 -13.51 -3.58 0.35
CA SER A 98 -14.57 -3.30 -0.62
C SER A 98 -14.43 -1.86 -1.08
N HIS A 99 -15.14 -1.42 -2.12
CA HIS A 99 -15.14 -0.01 -2.54
C HIS A 99 -15.46 0.91 -1.37
N LYS A 100 -16.55 0.65 -0.63
CA LYS A 100 -16.93 1.43 0.55
C LYS A 100 -15.80 1.47 1.58
N ARG A 101 -15.16 0.33 1.83
CA ARG A 101 -14.06 0.27 2.82
C ARG A 101 -12.85 1.08 2.38
N ILE A 102 -12.49 1.03 1.10
CA ILE A 102 -11.38 1.80 0.55
C ILE A 102 -11.65 3.30 0.69
N HIS A 103 -12.87 3.78 0.43
CA HIS A 103 -13.25 5.18 0.67
C HIS A 103 -13.16 5.57 2.15
N GLN A 104 -13.60 4.71 3.06
CA GLN A 104 -13.44 4.94 4.50
C GLN A 104 -11.97 5.07 4.92
N LEU A 105 -11.10 4.19 4.41
CA LEU A 105 -9.66 4.25 4.68
C LEU A 105 -9.03 5.51 4.11
N HIS A 106 -9.42 5.90 2.90
CA HIS A 106 -8.96 7.14 2.29
C HIS A 106 -9.38 8.36 3.12
N ASN A 107 -10.66 8.51 3.44
CA ASN A 107 -11.16 9.63 4.25
C ASN A 107 -10.49 9.70 5.63
N PHE A 108 -10.15 8.55 6.21
CA PHE A 108 -9.40 8.49 7.46
C PHE A 108 -7.99 9.05 7.33
N VAL A 109 -7.24 8.65 6.29
CA VAL A 109 -5.84 9.10 6.14
C VAL A 109 -5.70 10.55 5.69
N VAL A 110 -6.76 11.16 5.17
CA VAL A 110 -6.85 12.58 4.79
C VAL A 110 -7.78 13.39 5.72
N ALA A 111 -8.11 12.84 6.90
CA ALA A 111 -9.08 13.45 7.81
C ALA A 111 -8.70 14.86 8.28
N LYS A 112 -7.40 15.15 8.40
CA LYS A 112 -6.90 16.49 8.73
C LYS A 112 -7.24 17.48 7.63
N GLU A 113 -6.95 17.15 6.37
CA GLU A 113 -7.25 17.99 5.22
C GLU A 113 -8.75 18.24 5.09
N ILE A 114 -9.58 17.22 5.40
CA ILE A 114 -11.04 17.37 5.44
C ILE A 114 -11.44 18.32 6.57
N SER A 115 -10.90 18.18 7.77
CA SER A 115 -11.23 19.04 8.91
C SER A 115 -10.80 20.51 8.71
N GLU A 116 -9.75 20.73 7.92
CA GLU A 116 -9.26 22.05 7.54
C GLU A 116 -9.98 22.64 6.32
N GLY A 117 -10.95 21.93 5.73
CA GLY A 117 -11.70 22.37 4.54
C GLY A 117 -10.87 22.36 3.26
N LYS A 118 -9.72 21.69 3.24
CA LYS A 118 -8.84 21.56 2.06
C LYS A 118 -9.29 20.44 1.13
N MET A 119 -10.01 19.46 1.66
CA MET A 119 -10.59 18.33 0.94
C MET A 119 -12.00 18.06 1.45
N GLU A 120 -12.78 17.37 0.63
CA GLU A 120 -14.10 16.85 1.02
C GLU A 120 -14.03 15.34 1.26
N GLU A 121 -14.93 14.83 2.12
CA GLU A 121 -15.13 13.38 2.21
C GLU A 121 -15.54 12.83 0.85
N THR A 122 -14.90 11.75 0.43
CA THR A 122 -15.21 11.14 -0.85
C THR A 122 -15.85 9.76 -0.68
N PHE A 123 -16.81 9.47 -1.55
CA PHE A 123 -17.52 8.20 -1.67
C PHE A 123 -17.43 7.62 -3.08
N ALA A 124 -16.59 8.24 -3.92
CA ALA A 124 -16.34 7.84 -5.29
C ALA A 124 -14.84 7.98 -5.64
N TYR A 125 -14.40 7.24 -6.64
CA TYR A 125 -13.09 7.44 -7.22
C TYR A 125 -13.09 8.66 -8.15
N ARG A 126 -11.90 9.18 -8.43
CA ARG A 126 -11.74 10.34 -9.31
C ARG A 126 -12.28 10.06 -10.72
N ASN A 127 -12.78 11.12 -11.32
CA ASN A 127 -13.21 11.17 -12.72
C ASN A 127 -12.40 12.18 -13.54
N VAL A 128 -11.26 12.62 -13.00
CA VAL A 128 -10.33 13.57 -13.64
C VAL A 128 -8.95 12.94 -13.79
N PRO A 129 -8.17 13.33 -14.81
CA PRO A 129 -6.78 12.92 -14.95
C PRO A 129 -5.95 13.37 -13.75
N VAL A 130 -4.99 12.54 -13.33
CA VAL A 130 -4.01 12.89 -12.30
C VAL A 130 -2.62 12.56 -12.82
N ASN A 131 -1.73 13.56 -12.75
CA ASN A 131 -0.33 13.43 -13.02
C ASN A 131 0.42 13.40 -11.69
N ILE A 132 1.32 12.46 -11.54
CA ILE A 132 2.27 12.44 -10.44
C ILE A 132 3.53 13.10 -10.97
N SER A 133 3.89 14.26 -10.40
CA SER A 133 5.06 15.01 -10.79
C SER A 133 6.17 14.90 -9.74
N ARG A 134 7.39 15.15 -10.17
CA ARG A 134 8.54 15.35 -9.29
C ARG A 134 9.21 16.68 -9.63
N ILE A 135 9.80 17.30 -8.65
CA ILE A 135 10.64 18.47 -8.84
C ILE A 135 12.09 17.99 -8.96
N THR A 136 12.75 18.30 -10.08
CA THR A 136 14.17 18.05 -10.29
C THR A 136 14.91 19.39 -10.36
N GLU A 137 16.16 19.43 -9.89
CA GLU A 137 16.98 20.65 -9.93
C GLU A 137 17.29 21.09 -11.39
N GLU A 138 17.35 20.12 -12.32
CA GLU A 138 17.73 20.37 -13.71
C GLU A 138 16.57 20.81 -14.60
N LYS A 139 15.35 20.29 -14.36
CA LYS A 139 14.21 20.45 -15.27
C LYS A 139 12.97 21.09 -14.62
N GLY A 140 13.03 21.41 -13.33
CA GLY A 140 11.85 21.88 -12.59
C GLY A 140 10.83 20.76 -12.36
N GLU A 141 9.54 21.06 -12.50
CA GLU A 141 8.48 20.06 -12.37
C GLU A 141 8.41 19.19 -13.63
N GLU A 142 8.62 17.88 -13.47
CA GLU A 142 8.53 16.87 -14.52
C GLU A 142 7.40 15.90 -14.20
N ILE A 143 6.53 15.63 -15.18
CA ILE A 143 5.52 14.58 -15.02
C ILE A 143 6.28 13.24 -14.97
N PHE A 144 6.14 12.60 -13.84
CA PHE A 144 6.82 11.36 -13.51
C PHE A 144 5.98 10.16 -13.96
N TYR A 145 4.68 10.25 -13.74
CA TYR A 145 3.76 9.18 -13.98
C TYR A 145 2.33 9.70 -14.11
N ARG A 146 1.53 9.06 -14.96
CA ARG A 146 0.09 9.32 -15.04
C ARG A 146 -0.68 8.16 -14.43
N GLY A 147 -1.66 8.45 -13.58
CA GLY A 147 -2.58 7.45 -13.04
C GLY A 147 -3.41 6.79 -14.15
N ALA A 148 -4.19 5.77 -13.81
CA ALA A 148 -5.12 5.14 -14.74
C ALA A 148 -6.04 6.19 -15.40
N ASN A 149 -6.49 5.91 -16.63
CA ASN A 149 -7.47 6.75 -17.29
C ASN A 149 -8.72 6.91 -16.40
N PRO A 150 -9.25 8.13 -16.20
CA PRO A 150 -10.38 8.37 -15.31
C PRO A 150 -11.58 7.46 -15.55
N GLU A 151 -11.92 7.17 -16.79
CA GLU A 151 -13.03 6.28 -17.17
C GLU A 151 -12.80 4.82 -16.77
N ASP A 152 -11.55 4.39 -16.62
CA ASP A 152 -11.16 3.03 -16.26
C ASP A 152 -10.94 2.82 -14.75
N VAL A 153 -10.83 3.89 -13.96
CA VAL A 153 -10.49 3.79 -12.52
C VAL A 153 -11.45 2.85 -11.77
N ASN A 154 -12.76 2.97 -12.00
CA ASN A 154 -13.75 2.10 -11.35
C ASN A 154 -13.55 0.62 -11.70
N LYS A 155 -13.24 0.33 -12.97
CA LYS A 155 -12.95 -1.02 -13.43
C LYS A 155 -11.70 -1.58 -12.76
N PHE A 156 -10.60 -0.82 -12.79
CA PHE A 156 -9.35 -1.23 -12.15
C PHE A 156 -9.47 -1.40 -10.64
N MET A 157 -10.26 -0.59 -9.97
CA MET A 157 -10.51 -0.76 -8.54
C MET A 157 -11.34 -1.99 -8.24
N SER A 158 -12.25 -2.38 -9.14
CA SER A 158 -12.98 -3.65 -9.01
C SER A 158 -12.05 -4.86 -9.19
N GLU A 159 -11.16 -4.82 -10.19
CA GLU A 159 -10.11 -5.83 -10.38
C GLU A 159 -9.12 -5.86 -9.20
N PHE A 160 -8.72 -4.70 -8.68
CA PHE A 160 -7.88 -4.58 -7.51
C PHE A 160 -8.46 -5.30 -6.29
N ILE A 161 -9.76 -5.13 -6.03
CA ILE A 161 -10.47 -5.82 -4.95
C ILE A 161 -10.48 -7.34 -5.18
N LYS A 162 -10.65 -7.78 -6.42
CA LYS A 162 -10.58 -9.20 -6.81
C LYS A 162 -9.18 -9.76 -6.53
N VAL A 163 -8.12 -9.07 -7.00
CA VAL A 163 -6.73 -9.45 -6.72
C VAL A 163 -6.47 -9.50 -5.22
N TYR A 164 -6.86 -8.49 -4.46
CA TYR A 164 -6.69 -8.49 -3.00
C TYR A 164 -7.22 -9.76 -2.35
N LYS A 165 -8.40 -10.22 -2.77
CA LYS A 165 -9.04 -11.43 -2.23
C LYS A 165 -8.36 -12.72 -2.65
N GLN A 166 -7.77 -12.76 -3.82
CA GLN A 166 -7.26 -13.98 -4.48
C GLN A 166 -5.75 -14.11 -4.53
N ILE A 167 -4.98 -13.05 -4.29
CA ILE A 167 -3.52 -13.03 -4.44
C ILE A 167 -2.81 -14.16 -3.65
N ALA A 168 -3.35 -14.54 -2.50
CA ALA A 168 -2.81 -15.64 -1.69
C ALA A 168 -3.02 -17.04 -2.33
N SER A 169 -3.80 -17.17 -3.41
CA SER A 169 -3.94 -18.41 -4.16
C SER A 169 -2.93 -18.55 -5.30
N VAL A 170 -2.22 -17.47 -5.62
CA VAL A 170 -1.13 -17.49 -6.60
C VAL A 170 0.14 -17.97 -5.89
N GLU A 171 0.66 -19.15 -6.28
CA GLU A 171 1.76 -19.82 -5.60
C GLU A 171 2.98 -18.90 -5.41
N GLU A 172 3.41 -18.20 -6.47
CA GLU A 172 4.55 -17.28 -6.44
C GLU A 172 4.36 -16.10 -5.49
N LEU A 173 3.13 -15.73 -5.19
CA LEU A 173 2.76 -14.57 -4.38
C LEU A 173 2.19 -14.94 -3.00
N ASN A 174 2.17 -16.23 -2.66
CA ASN A 174 1.72 -16.70 -1.35
C ASN A 174 2.78 -16.43 -0.26
N ASN A 175 3.17 -15.17 -0.16
CA ASN A 175 4.12 -14.66 0.82
C ASN A 175 3.63 -13.29 1.34
N PRO A 176 3.57 -13.07 2.68
CA PRO A 176 3.01 -11.84 3.27
C PRO A 176 3.68 -10.56 2.75
N PHE A 177 5.01 -10.56 2.68
CA PHE A 177 5.78 -9.39 2.23
C PHE A 177 5.52 -9.07 0.76
N LEU A 178 5.51 -10.10 -0.08
CA LEU A 178 5.37 -9.93 -1.52
C LEU A 178 3.95 -9.55 -1.91
N ALA A 179 2.95 -10.25 -1.38
CA ALA A 179 1.54 -9.96 -1.64
C ALA A 179 1.17 -8.54 -1.21
N SER A 180 1.59 -8.13 -0.01
CA SER A 180 1.27 -6.80 0.50
C SER A 180 2.00 -5.69 -0.27
N ALA A 181 3.27 -5.92 -0.66
CA ALA A 181 4.02 -4.97 -1.49
C ALA A 181 3.39 -4.80 -2.88
N LEU A 182 2.91 -5.89 -3.49
CA LEU A 182 2.21 -5.83 -4.77
C LEU A 182 0.88 -5.08 -4.65
N MET A 183 0.12 -5.30 -3.58
CA MET A 183 -1.13 -4.54 -3.35
C MET A 183 -0.87 -3.04 -3.20
N HIS A 184 0.20 -2.66 -2.48
CA HIS A 184 0.63 -1.27 -2.40
C HIS A 184 0.93 -0.70 -3.80
N LEU A 185 1.76 -1.41 -4.57
CA LEU A 185 2.17 -0.98 -5.91
C LEU A 185 0.98 -0.79 -6.85
N LEU A 186 0.08 -1.78 -6.92
CA LEU A 186 -1.10 -1.72 -7.78
C LEU A 186 -2.00 -0.53 -7.43
N PHE A 187 -2.20 -0.27 -6.13
CA PHE A 187 -3.02 0.86 -5.69
C PHE A 187 -2.41 2.21 -6.10
N VAL A 188 -1.09 2.37 -5.86
CA VAL A 188 -0.37 3.58 -6.27
C VAL A 188 -0.41 3.76 -7.78
N ARG A 189 -0.34 2.68 -8.55
CA ARG A 189 -0.41 2.69 -10.03
C ARG A 189 -1.77 3.10 -10.56
N ILE A 190 -2.86 2.56 -10.02
CA ILE A 190 -4.23 2.95 -10.40
C ILE A 190 -4.47 4.42 -10.04
N HIS A 191 -3.96 4.85 -8.88
CA HIS A 191 -4.07 6.22 -8.37
C HIS A 191 -5.52 6.71 -8.32
N PRO A 192 -6.39 6.04 -7.54
CA PRO A 192 -7.83 6.21 -7.66
C PRO A 192 -8.39 7.52 -7.10
N TYR A 193 -7.59 8.33 -6.40
CA TYR A 193 -7.99 9.60 -5.83
C TYR A 193 -7.13 10.76 -6.37
N THR A 194 -7.55 11.98 -6.13
CA THR A 194 -6.78 13.18 -6.50
C THR A 194 -5.59 13.41 -5.56
N ASP A 195 -5.71 12.99 -4.27
CA ASP A 195 -4.65 13.03 -3.27
C ASP A 195 -4.83 11.86 -2.27
N GLY A 196 -3.87 11.65 -1.34
CA GLY A 196 -3.93 10.63 -0.30
C GLY A 196 -3.69 9.19 -0.78
N ASN A 197 -3.35 8.97 -2.05
CA ASN A 197 -3.17 7.63 -2.62
C ASN A 197 -2.03 6.87 -1.95
N GLY A 198 -0.87 7.51 -1.72
CA GLY A 198 0.26 6.90 -1.04
C GLY A 198 -0.07 6.47 0.38
N ARG A 199 -0.76 7.32 1.14
CA ARG A 199 -1.20 7.05 2.51
C ARG A 199 -2.18 5.88 2.56
N THR A 200 -3.18 5.88 1.67
CA THR A 200 -4.17 4.79 1.55
C THR A 200 -3.50 3.48 1.14
N ALA A 201 -2.56 3.51 0.19
CA ALA A 201 -1.82 2.33 -0.26
C ALA A 201 -1.01 1.68 0.88
N ARG A 202 -0.38 2.49 1.76
CA ARG A 202 0.36 1.98 2.93
C ARG A 202 -0.56 1.32 3.94
N VAL A 203 -1.75 1.84 4.15
CA VAL A 203 -2.76 1.19 4.99
C VAL A 203 -3.20 -0.14 4.39
N ILE A 204 -3.52 -0.19 3.10
CA ILE A 204 -3.91 -1.43 2.40
C ILE A 204 -2.78 -2.47 2.45
N HIS A 205 -1.52 -2.04 2.30
CA HIS A 205 -0.36 -2.91 2.51
C HIS A 205 -0.39 -3.57 3.89
N ASN A 206 -0.52 -2.78 4.95
CA ASN A 206 -0.53 -3.29 6.32
C ASN A 206 -1.71 -4.23 6.59
N MET A 207 -2.88 -3.93 6.03
CA MET A 207 -4.05 -4.81 6.13
C MET A 207 -3.80 -6.15 5.45
N LYS A 208 -3.27 -6.15 4.22
CA LYS A 208 -2.98 -7.39 3.48
C LYS A 208 -1.88 -8.20 4.15
N PHE A 209 -0.82 -7.55 4.62
CA PHE A 209 0.23 -8.20 5.38
C PHE A 209 -0.33 -8.90 6.63
N THR A 210 -1.15 -8.21 7.42
CA THR A 210 -1.78 -8.77 8.62
C THR A 210 -2.73 -9.94 8.30
N GLU A 211 -3.51 -9.84 7.25
CA GLU A 211 -4.39 -10.91 6.78
C GLU A 211 -3.61 -12.17 6.43
N MET A 212 -2.51 -12.01 5.66
CA MET A 212 -1.64 -13.12 5.26
C MET A 212 -0.97 -13.80 6.44
N ILE A 213 -0.45 -13.01 7.40
CA ILE A 213 0.13 -13.53 8.65
C ILE A 213 -0.90 -14.30 9.46
N ASN A 214 -2.11 -13.76 9.61
CA ASN A 214 -3.17 -14.45 10.33
C ASN A 214 -3.48 -15.81 9.71
N LYS A 215 -3.49 -15.89 8.38
CA LYS A 215 -3.71 -17.14 7.65
C LYS A 215 -2.55 -18.12 7.83
N GLU A 216 -1.31 -17.64 7.72
CA GLU A 216 -0.10 -18.47 7.75
C GLU A 216 0.20 -19.02 9.16
N TYR A 217 0.06 -18.18 10.19
CA TYR A 217 0.44 -18.53 11.56
C TYR A 217 -0.76 -18.81 12.49
N GLY A 218 -1.98 -18.81 11.98
CA GLY A 218 -3.20 -19.03 12.78
C GLY A 218 -3.47 -17.96 13.82
N THR A 219 -2.93 -16.75 13.63
CA THR A 219 -3.13 -15.61 14.53
C THR A 219 -4.45 -14.88 14.26
N ARG A 220 -4.81 -13.93 15.13
CA ARG A 220 -6.01 -13.08 14.99
C ARG A 220 -5.64 -11.61 15.18
N LEU A 221 -4.51 -11.20 14.63
CA LEU A 221 -4.06 -9.82 14.71
C LEU A 221 -5.05 -8.92 13.94
N LYS A 222 -5.33 -7.76 14.50
CA LYS A 222 -6.10 -6.69 13.86
C LYS A 222 -5.20 -5.60 13.28
N LEU A 223 -3.97 -5.51 13.77
CA LEU A 223 -2.98 -4.53 13.38
C LEU A 223 -1.71 -5.23 12.89
N SER A 224 -1.02 -4.59 11.97
CA SER A 224 0.30 -5.04 11.54
C SER A 224 1.30 -5.01 12.71
N PRO A 225 2.07 -6.07 12.91
CA PRO A 225 3.18 -6.05 13.85
C PRO A 225 4.40 -5.29 13.33
N LEU A 226 4.39 -4.89 12.06
CA LEU A 226 5.47 -4.15 11.41
C LEU A 226 5.04 -2.73 11.08
N ASN A 227 6.01 -1.83 11.05
CA ASN A 227 5.87 -0.43 10.73
C ASN A 227 6.57 -0.12 9.40
N LEU A 228 5.85 -0.29 8.28
CA LEU A 228 6.35 -0.07 6.94
C LEU A 228 6.73 1.40 6.71
N SER A 229 5.86 2.31 7.11
CA SER A 229 6.03 3.73 6.82
C SER A 229 7.25 4.34 7.51
N SER A 230 7.63 3.87 8.70
CA SER A 230 8.88 4.29 9.33
C SER A 230 10.10 3.86 8.52
N SER A 231 10.09 2.63 8.00
CA SER A 231 11.18 2.14 7.14
C SER A 231 11.27 2.92 5.82
N ILE A 232 10.12 3.25 5.23
CA ILE A 232 10.05 4.09 4.03
C ILE A 232 10.56 5.51 4.34
N LEU A 233 10.14 6.11 5.45
CA LEU A 233 10.53 7.48 5.84
C LEU A 233 12.05 7.61 5.98
N VAL A 234 12.70 6.66 6.65
CA VAL A 234 14.17 6.62 6.80
C VAL A 234 14.87 6.44 5.46
N ASN A 235 14.25 5.71 4.52
CA ASN A 235 14.81 5.38 3.21
C ASN A 235 14.05 6.06 2.06
N LYS A 236 13.43 7.23 2.29
CA LYS A 236 12.52 7.91 1.35
C LYS A 236 13.10 8.03 -0.07
N ILE A 237 14.36 8.46 -0.18
CA ILE A 237 15.04 8.61 -1.48
C ILE A 237 15.12 7.26 -2.21
N THR A 238 15.50 6.19 -1.51
CA THR A 238 15.59 4.85 -2.10
C THR A 238 14.21 4.32 -2.50
N TYR A 239 13.19 4.57 -1.67
CA TYR A 239 11.82 4.18 -1.96
C TYR A 239 11.31 4.87 -3.24
N VAL A 240 11.48 6.19 -3.33
CA VAL A 240 11.07 6.95 -4.54
C VAL A 240 11.82 6.46 -5.78
N LYS A 241 13.16 6.29 -5.70
CA LYS A 241 13.95 5.76 -6.81
C LYS A 241 13.53 4.35 -7.24
N ARG A 242 13.08 3.51 -6.31
CA ARG A 242 12.60 2.16 -6.64
C ARG A 242 11.22 2.18 -7.29
N LEU A 243 10.34 3.08 -6.85
CA LEU A 243 9.09 3.33 -7.57
C LEU A 243 9.38 3.82 -9.00
N ASP A 244 10.34 4.73 -9.18
CA ASP A 244 10.83 5.17 -10.48
C ASP A 244 11.22 3.99 -11.37
N ASN A 245 12.07 3.12 -10.88
CA ASN A 245 12.55 1.97 -11.65
C ASN A 245 11.43 1.01 -12.07
N ILE A 246 10.41 0.85 -11.24
CA ILE A 246 9.25 0.03 -11.58
C ILE A 246 8.43 0.70 -12.70
N TYR A 247 8.42 2.02 -12.77
CA TYR A 247 7.68 2.78 -13.79
C TYR A 247 8.43 2.87 -15.14
N PHE A 248 9.77 2.92 -15.13
CA PHE A 248 10.57 3.18 -16.34
C PHE A 248 11.42 2.00 -16.84
N ASN A 249 11.77 1.05 -15.98
CA ASN A 249 12.66 -0.07 -16.34
C ASN A 249 11.90 -1.38 -16.58
N VAL A 250 10.69 -1.28 -17.04
CA VAL A 250 9.98 -2.41 -17.60
C VAL A 250 10.21 -2.40 -19.10
N VAL A 251 11.45 -2.62 -19.47
CA VAL A 251 11.92 -2.92 -20.83
C VAL A 251 12.31 -4.37 -20.89
#